data_edc325e31bed5bfa6a79d79dd94e6fee
#
_entry.id   edc325e31bed5bfa6a79d79dd94e6fee
#
_cell.length_a   1.000
_cell.length_b   1.000
_cell.length_c   1.000
_cell.angle_alpha   90.00
_cell.angle_beta   90.00
_cell.angle_gamma   90.00
#
_symmetry.space_group_name_H-M   'P 1'
#
loop_
_entity.id
_entity.type
_entity.pdbx_description
1 polymer ?
#
loop_
_entity_poly.entity_id
_entity_poly.type
_entity_poly.pdbx_seq_one_letter_code
_entity_poly.pdbx_strand_id
1 'polypeptide(L)'
;MAKTLSFTDTSPQTVKIGDTTTSFTLICGNDNVATDLTKATSITVKLGNDGGYLKSATVDPASLTEPTTGQIVLALTADLMNGLTAGNYQLEVWVVDSTGTSIYPSESTLQFQINNSLE
;
A
#
# COMPACT_ATOMS: atom_id res chain seq x y z
N MET A 1 11.61 6.33 -16.62
CA MET A 1 10.97 5.05 -16.30
C MET A 1 9.96 5.28 -15.20
N ALA A 2 8.75 4.80 -15.40
CA ALA A 2 7.67 5.04 -14.47
C ALA A 2 7.61 3.93 -13.41
N LYS A 3 7.56 4.33 -12.14
CA LYS A 3 7.26 3.40 -11.05
C LYS A 3 5.75 3.18 -11.02
N THR A 4 5.34 1.94 -10.84
CA THR A 4 3.93 1.55 -10.85
C THR A 4 3.55 0.89 -9.53
N LEU A 5 2.30 1.05 -9.16
CA LEU A 5 1.73 0.40 -7.98
C LEU A 5 0.33 -0.07 -8.33
N SER A 6 0.04 -1.34 -8.07
CA SER A 6 -1.26 -1.91 -8.38
C SER A 6 -1.64 -2.96 -7.35
N PHE A 7 -2.93 -3.32 -7.32
CA PHE A 7 -3.38 -4.47 -6.55
C PHE A 7 -3.10 -5.75 -7.31
N THR A 8 -2.83 -6.84 -6.60
CA THR A 8 -2.79 -8.16 -7.24
C THR A 8 -4.18 -8.58 -7.67
N ASP A 9 -4.28 -9.54 -8.59
CA ASP A 9 -5.56 -10.00 -9.12
C ASP A 9 -6.47 -10.55 -8.02
N THR A 10 -5.91 -11.09 -6.95
CA THR A 10 -6.68 -11.68 -5.86
C THR A 10 -6.88 -10.73 -4.69
N SER A 11 -6.28 -9.54 -4.73
CA SER A 11 -6.41 -8.59 -3.61
C SER A 11 -7.76 -7.91 -3.62
N PRO A 12 -8.39 -7.73 -2.44
CA PRO A 12 -9.51 -6.81 -2.37
C PRO A 12 -9.05 -5.38 -2.67
N GLN A 13 -9.95 -4.56 -3.16
CA GLN A 13 -9.70 -3.14 -3.46
C GLN A 13 -10.64 -2.23 -2.70
N THR A 14 -11.49 -2.83 -1.87
CA THR A 14 -12.44 -2.10 -1.02
C THR A 14 -12.49 -2.77 0.34
N VAL A 15 -12.91 -2.00 1.34
CA VAL A 15 -13.08 -2.51 2.69
C VAL A 15 -14.23 -1.76 3.33
N LYS A 16 -14.92 -2.40 4.26
CA LYS A 16 -16.00 -1.73 5.00
C LYS A 16 -15.43 -1.06 6.25
N ILE A 17 -16.04 0.06 6.60
CA ILE A 17 -15.68 0.77 7.81
C ILE A 17 -15.82 -0.17 9.02
N GLY A 18 -14.83 -0.16 9.88
CA GLY A 18 -14.81 -1.04 11.05
C GLY A 18 -14.19 -2.41 10.82
N ASP A 19 -13.91 -2.79 9.57
CA ASP A 19 -13.23 -4.06 9.27
C ASP A 19 -11.73 -3.90 9.57
N THR A 20 -11.21 -4.78 10.42
CA THR A 20 -9.80 -4.74 10.83
C THR A 20 -9.07 -6.05 10.50
N THR A 21 -9.67 -6.90 9.69
CA THR A 21 -9.08 -8.20 9.32
C THR A 21 -8.74 -8.31 7.84
N THR A 22 -9.12 -7.32 7.03
CA THR A 22 -8.82 -7.32 5.60
C THR A 22 -7.39 -6.88 5.36
N SER A 23 -6.74 -7.48 4.37
CA SER A 23 -5.41 -7.05 3.90
C SER A 23 -5.47 -6.81 2.41
N PHE A 24 -4.75 -5.78 1.96
CA PHE A 24 -4.54 -5.52 0.53
C PHE A 24 -3.18 -6.05 0.14
N THR A 25 -3.09 -6.70 -1.02
CA THR A 25 -1.80 -7.12 -1.58
C THR A 25 -1.48 -6.21 -2.76
N LEU A 26 -0.33 -5.55 -2.68
CA LEU A 26 0.10 -4.55 -3.65
C LEU A 26 1.34 -5.05 -4.39
N ILE A 27 1.50 -4.61 -5.63
CA ILE A 27 2.69 -4.91 -6.42
C ILE A 27 3.39 -3.61 -6.78
N CYS A 28 4.66 -3.48 -6.38
CA CYS A 28 5.53 -2.40 -6.82
C CYS A 28 6.24 -2.82 -8.10
N GLY A 29 6.27 -1.96 -9.10
CA GLY A 29 6.90 -2.26 -10.37
C GLY A 29 7.58 -1.06 -10.99
N ASN A 30 8.28 -1.32 -12.09
CA ASN A 30 9.00 -0.31 -12.87
C ASN A 30 8.76 -0.65 -14.34
N ASP A 31 8.01 0.20 -15.05
CA ASP A 31 7.63 -0.06 -16.44
C ASP A 31 7.02 -1.45 -16.64
N ASN A 32 6.12 -1.85 -15.73
CA ASN A 32 5.43 -3.15 -15.73
C ASN A 32 6.33 -4.34 -15.41
N VAL A 33 7.52 -4.11 -14.88
CA VAL A 33 8.40 -5.15 -14.38
C VAL A 33 8.40 -5.10 -12.86
N ALA A 34 8.13 -6.22 -12.22
CA ALA A 34 8.06 -6.27 -10.76
C ALA A 34 9.39 -5.82 -10.13
N THR A 35 9.31 -5.02 -9.08
CA THR A 35 10.48 -4.53 -8.36
C THR A 35 11.02 -5.62 -7.44
N ASP A 36 12.34 -5.83 -7.44
CA ASP A 36 12.99 -6.72 -6.48
C ASP A 36 13.17 -5.96 -5.17
N LEU A 37 12.51 -6.42 -4.12
CA LEU A 37 12.52 -5.76 -2.81
C LEU A 37 13.48 -6.42 -1.82
N THR A 38 14.34 -7.35 -2.28
CA THR A 38 15.23 -8.08 -1.36
C THR A 38 16.23 -7.16 -0.65
N LYS A 39 16.56 -6.02 -1.24
CA LYS A 39 17.53 -5.08 -0.67
C LYS A 39 16.88 -3.91 0.06
N ALA A 40 15.58 -3.91 0.21
CA ALA A 40 14.89 -2.83 0.91
C ALA A 40 15.26 -2.87 2.39
N THR A 41 15.58 -1.70 2.96
CA THR A 41 15.86 -1.57 4.39
C THR A 41 14.64 -1.09 5.14
N SER A 42 13.73 -0.35 4.49
CA SER A 42 12.46 0.00 5.08
C SER A 42 11.40 0.13 3.98
N ILE A 43 10.18 -0.22 4.32
CA ILE A 43 9.02 -0.10 3.43
C ILE A 43 7.91 0.55 4.24
N THR A 44 7.38 1.67 3.76
CA THR A 44 6.27 2.38 4.40
C THR A 44 5.14 2.55 3.39
N VAL A 45 3.94 2.18 3.77
CA VAL A 45 2.75 2.45 2.97
C VAL A 45 2.07 3.67 3.55
N LYS A 46 1.95 4.73 2.74
CA LYS A 46 1.32 5.97 3.16
C LYS A 46 -0.10 6.02 2.63
N LEU A 47 -1.02 6.43 3.48
CA LEU A 47 -2.45 6.49 3.19
C LEU A 47 -2.90 7.94 3.31
N GLY A 48 -3.64 8.39 2.32
CA GLY A 48 -4.17 9.74 2.30
C GLY A 48 -5.50 9.81 1.58
N ASN A 49 -6.03 11.02 1.49
CA ASN A 49 -7.23 11.31 0.71
C ASN A 49 -7.03 12.67 0.01
N ASP A 50 -8.10 13.24 -0.52
CA ASP A 50 -8.01 14.53 -1.23
C ASP A 50 -7.45 15.66 -0.36
N GLY A 51 -7.54 15.53 0.96
CA GLY A 51 -6.96 16.51 1.88
C GLY A 51 -5.48 16.31 2.15
N GLY A 52 -4.87 15.23 1.65
CA GLY A 52 -3.46 14.93 1.79
C GLY A 52 -3.19 13.72 2.66
N TYR A 53 -1.97 13.64 3.17
CA TYR A 53 -1.51 12.52 3.99
C TYR A 53 -2.32 12.40 5.29
N LEU A 54 -2.70 11.18 5.64
CA LEU A 54 -3.43 10.88 6.87
C LEU A 54 -2.65 9.96 7.81
N LYS A 55 -2.20 8.81 7.30
CA LYS A 55 -1.58 7.77 8.12
C LYS A 55 -0.53 7.00 7.33
N SER A 56 0.29 6.26 8.05
CA SER A 56 1.23 5.34 7.42
C SER A 56 1.29 4.02 8.18
N ALA A 57 1.70 2.98 7.48
CA ALA A 57 1.95 1.67 8.06
C ALA A 57 3.32 1.21 7.59
N THR A 58 4.10 0.65 8.51
CA THR A 58 5.42 0.10 8.19
C THR A 58 5.29 -1.37 7.85
N VAL A 59 5.92 -1.79 6.75
CA VAL A 59 6.00 -3.19 6.36
C VAL A 59 7.45 -3.63 6.60
N ASP A 60 7.63 -4.70 7.39
CA ASP A 60 8.96 -5.25 7.66
C ASP A 60 9.46 -5.95 6.39
N PRO A 61 10.57 -5.49 5.77
CA PRO A 61 11.09 -6.15 4.57
C PRO A 61 11.42 -7.63 4.80
N ALA A 62 11.79 -8.00 6.02
CA ALA A 62 12.09 -9.40 6.33
C ALA A 62 10.83 -10.28 6.37
N SER A 63 9.64 -9.68 6.42
CA SER A 63 8.38 -10.43 6.43
C SER A 63 7.88 -10.78 5.04
N LEU A 64 8.51 -10.26 3.98
CA LEU A 64 8.08 -10.51 2.62
C LEU A 64 8.35 -11.95 2.22
N THR A 65 7.33 -12.66 1.74
CA THR A 65 7.47 -14.05 1.33
C THR A 65 8.06 -14.17 -0.07
N GLU A 66 7.77 -13.19 -0.93
CA GLU A 66 8.25 -13.19 -2.32
C GLU A 66 8.76 -11.80 -2.69
N PRO A 67 9.88 -11.36 -2.09
CA PRO A 67 10.35 -9.99 -2.31
C PRO A 67 10.75 -9.69 -3.75
N THR A 68 11.11 -10.71 -4.52
CA THR A 68 11.49 -10.51 -5.92
C THR A 68 10.30 -10.21 -6.83
N THR A 69 9.09 -10.42 -6.35
CA THR A 69 7.87 -10.16 -7.14
C THR A 69 7.27 -8.78 -6.88
N GLY A 70 7.88 -7.98 -6.02
CA GLY A 70 7.38 -6.65 -5.69
C GLY A 70 6.14 -6.63 -4.84
N GLN A 71 5.72 -7.77 -4.31
CA GLN A 71 4.48 -7.87 -3.55
C GLN A 71 4.66 -7.42 -2.10
N ILE A 72 3.70 -6.63 -1.65
CA ILE A 72 3.64 -6.12 -0.28
C ILE A 72 2.22 -6.36 0.24
N VAL A 73 2.10 -6.84 1.48
CA VAL A 73 0.79 -7.01 2.12
C VAL A 73 0.59 -5.87 3.10
N LEU A 74 -0.47 -5.09 2.88
CA LEU A 74 -0.89 -4.03 3.79
C LEU A 74 -2.05 -4.56 4.62
N ALA A 75 -1.79 -4.81 5.90
CA ALA A 75 -2.83 -5.22 6.83
C ALA A 75 -3.59 -3.98 7.32
N LEU A 76 -4.91 -4.00 7.18
CA LEU A 76 -5.76 -2.90 7.64
C LEU A 76 -6.08 -3.11 9.11
N THR A 77 -5.11 -2.83 9.96
CA THR A 77 -5.23 -3.03 11.40
C THR A 77 -6.17 -2.03 12.02
N ALA A 78 -6.58 -2.29 13.27
CA ALA A 78 -7.43 -1.36 14.01
C ALA A 78 -6.78 0.02 14.13
N ASP A 79 -5.46 0.08 14.35
CA ASP A 79 -4.74 1.35 14.44
C ASP A 79 -4.79 2.12 13.13
N LEU A 80 -4.61 1.42 12.00
CA LEU A 80 -4.62 2.08 10.69
C LEU A 80 -6.02 2.56 10.33
N MET A 81 -7.05 1.78 10.66
CA MET A 81 -8.44 2.12 10.32
C MET A 81 -9.07 3.11 11.29
N ASN A 82 -8.44 3.35 12.45
CA ASN A 82 -9.02 4.20 13.48
C ASN A 82 -9.22 5.64 12.96
N GLY A 83 -10.43 6.15 13.08
CA GLY A 83 -10.76 7.51 12.67
C GLY A 83 -11.02 7.70 11.19
N LEU A 84 -10.89 6.66 10.37
CA LEU A 84 -11.20 6.76 8.95
C LEU A 84 -12.70 6.65 8.73
N THR A 85 -13.20 7.41 7.75
CA THR A 85 -14.62 7.42 7.38
C THR A 85 -14.78 6.82 5.99
N ALA A 86 -16.02 6.52 5.60
CA ALA A 86 -16.30 6.03 4.26
C ALA A 86 -15.90 7.08 3.21
N GLY A 87 -15.33 6.61 2.11
CA GLY A 87 -14.91 7.48 1.01
C GLY A 87 -13.77 6.88 0.23
N ASN A 88 -13.20 7.68 -0.66
CA ASN A 88 -12.07 7.29 -1.50
C ASN A 88 -10.75 7.69 -0.83
N TYR A 89 -9.80 6.78 -0.86
CA TYR A 89 -8.48 6.97 -0.27
C TYR A 89 -7.39 6.62 -1.27
N GLN A 90 -6.18 7.03 -0.97
CA GLN A 90 -5.03 6.90 -1.86
C GLN A 90 -3.88 6.27 -1.10
N LEU A 91 -3.10 5.46 -1.82
CA LEU A 91 -1.93 4.78 -1.25
C LEU A 91 -0.69 5.11 -2.06
N GLU A 92 0.43 5.25 -1.35
CA GLU A 92 1.77 5.30 -1.92
C GLU A 92 2.66 4.36 -1.11
N VAL A 93 3.60 3.71 -1.78
CA VAL A 93 4.58 2.86 -1.12
C VAL A 93 5.95 3.51 -1.22
N TRP A 94 6.59 3.73 -0.08
CA TRP A 94 7.91 4.33 0.02
C TRP A 94 8.91 3.25 0.41
N VAL A 95 9.87 2.98 -0.49
CA VAL A 95 10.87 1.92 -0.29
C VAL A 95 12.23 2.59 -0.17
N VAL A 96 12.94 2.29 0.92
CA VAL A 96 14.30 2.79 1.15
C VAL A 96 15.28 1.64 1.03
N ASP A 97 16.35 1.86 0.28
CA ASP A 97 17.48 0.93 0.19
C ASP A 97 18.79 1.73 0.17
N SER A 98 19.90 1.06 -0.11
CA SER A 98 21.20 1.71 -0.07
C SER A 98 21.38 2.78 -1.15
N THR A 99 20.55 2.77 -2.19
CA THR A 99 20.64 3.76 -3.27
C THR A 99 19.74 4.97 -3.05
N GLY A 100 18.83 4.92 -2.08
CA GLY A 100 17.95 6.03 -1.76
C GLY A 100 16.52 5.60 -1.53
N THR A 101 15.59 6.53 -1.74
CA THR A 101 14.17 6.32 -1.53
C THR A 101 13.46 6.25 -2.87
N SER A 102 12.64 5.22 -3.05
CA SER A 102 11.76 5.07 -4.21
C SER A 102 10.32 5.18 -3.77
N ILE A 103 9.53 5.96 -4.49
CA ILE A 103 8.11 6.18 -4.18
C ILE A 103 7.28 5.61 -5.32
N TYR A 104 6.35 4.74 -5.00
CA TYR A 104 5.46 4.06 -5.95
C TYR A 104 4.03 4.53 -5.72
N PRO A 105 3.29 4.88 -6.76
CA PRO A 105 3.71 5.05 -8.15
C PRO A 105 4.41 6.40 -8.38
N SER A 106 5.06 6.56 -9.54
CA SER A 106 5.73 7.83 -9.90
C SER A 106 4.72 8.93 -10.16
N GLU A 107 3.60 8.57 -10.73
CA GLU A 107 2.53 9.50 -11.11
C GLU A 107 1.24 9.07 -10.42
N SER A 108 0.49 10.01 -9.90
CA SER A 108 -0.77 9.76 -9.19
C SER A 108 -0.58 8.90 -7.94
N THR A 109 -1.60 8.17 -7.56
CA THR A 109 -1.63 7.29 -6.38
C THR A 109 -2.50 6.09 -6.68
N LEU A 110 -2.34 5.01 -5.91
CA LEU A 110 -3.23 3.86 -6.00
C LEU A 110 -4.45 4.13 -5.13
N GLN A 111 -5.64 3.97 -5.70
CA GLN A 111 -6.87 4.31 -5.00
C GLN A 111 -7.59 3.08 -4.47
N PHE A 112 -8.18 3.23 -3.29
CA PHE A 112 -9.10 2.23 -2.74
C PHE A 112 -10.26 2.94 -2.08
N GLN A 113 -11.30 2.18 -1.73
CA GLN A 113 -12.52 2.75 -1.19
C GLN A 113 -12.88 2.09 0.14
N ILE A 114 -13.29 2.92 1.10
CA ILE A 114 -13.89 2.46 2.35
C ILE A 114 -15.38 2.67 2.21
N ASN A 115 -16.15 1.60 2.35
CA ASN A 115 -17.61 1.61 2.24
C ASN A 115 -18.25 1.62 3.61
N ASN A 116 -19.46 2.16 3.68
CA ASN A 116 -20.24 2.13 4.91
C ASN A 116 -20.63 0.69 5.26
N SER A 117 -20.69 0.39 6.56
CA SER A 117 -21.25 -0.85 7.05
C SER A 117 -22.75 -0.69 7.27
N LEU A 118 -23.39 -1.80 7.65
CA LEU A 118 -24.86 -1.80 7.87
C LEU A 118 -25.28 -1.14 9.19
N GLU A 119 -24.36 -0.76 10.02
CA GLU A 119 -24.70 -0.15 11.30
C GLU A 119 -25.30 1.20 11.20
#